data_12019367a6891a54b2c5a2b9f33907d3
#
_entry.id   12019367a6891a54b2c5a2b9f33907d3
#
_cell.length_a   1.000
_cell.length_b   1.000
_cell.length_c   1.000
_cell.angle_alpha   90.00
_cell.angle_beta   90.00
_cell.angle_gamma   90.00
#
_symmetry.space_group_name_H-M   'P 1'
#
loop_
_entity.id
_entity.type
_entity.pdbx_description
1 polymer ?
#
loop_
_entity_poly.entity_id
_entity_poly.type
_entity_poly.pdbx_seq_one_letter_code
_entity_poly.pdbx_strand_id
1 'polypeptide(L)'
;MNFITNFFKFIWRTFWSLVWLSMVIIACGLGLLFYFQQDAAPQMLQTLAQEVQLMVKGQSEVTIEEGVDTIKHLTTDTVNTADHGRWETNTATVYIETQNPTFVAAYETAIANWNATGAFTLVLTTDPSRADIIATEMSDGNTQAAGEANSTTNLLTNYYSSVTVRLNSYYLLNDEYGYDMERIIHTAEHELGHAIGLDHDDSQTSVMESAGSNHGIQQADIDALVALYSE
;
A
#
# COMPACT_ATOMS: atom_id res chain seq x y z
N MET A 1 53.10 -41.58 -8.75
CA MET A 1 51.71 -41.58 -9.28
C MET A 1 50.62 -41.25 -8.24
N ASN A 2 50.96 -41.13 -6.98
CA ASN A 2 49.95 -40.89 -5.89
C ASN A 2 49.64 -39.40 -5.59
N PHE A 3 50.51 -38.48 -5.99
CA PHE A 3 50.31 -37.05 -5.68
C PHE A 3 49.15 -36.42 -6.51
N ILE A 4 49.08 -36.72 -7.79
CA ILE A 4 48.06 -36.19 -8.70
C ILE A 4 46.67 -36.69 -8.31
N THR A 5 46.52 -37.95 -7.96
CA THR A 5 45.24 -38.54 -7.53
C THR A 5 44.76 -37.97 -6.19
N ASN A 6 45.68 -37.69 -5.26
CA ASN A 6 45.34 -37.08 -3.97
C ASN A 6 44.96 -35.61 -4.14
N PHE A 7 45.60 -34.90 -5.07
CA PHE A 7 45.27 -33.51 -5.41
C PHE A 7 43.88 -33.40 -6.04
N PHE A 8 43.54 -34.30 -6.99
CA PHE A 8 42.18 -34.34 -7.55
C PHE A 8 41.10 -34.69 -6.52
N LYS A 9 41.38 -35.61 -5.61
CA LYS A 9 40.44 -35.94 -4.51
C LYS A 9 40.26 -34.78 -3.55
N PHE A 10 41.31 -34.01 -3.28
CA PHE A 10 41.22 -32.82 -2.43
C PHE A 10 40.38 -31.74 -3.10
N ILE A 11 40.61 -31.42 -4.39
CA ILE A 11 39.79 -30.46 -5.14
C ILE A 11 38.32 -30.88 -5.20
N TRP A 12 38.07 -32.18 -5.46
CA TRP A 12 36.72 -32.72 -5.50
C TRP A 12 35.99 -32.62 -4.17
N ARG A 13 36.66 -32.86 -3.06
CA ARG A 13 36.07 -32.70 -1.72
C ARG A 13 35.81 -31.26 -1.38
N THR A 14 36.72 -30.32 -1.69
CA THR A 14 36.55 -28.91 -1.48
C THR A 14 35.39 -28.35 -2.35
N PHE A 15 35.31 -28.75 -3.59
CA PHE A 15 34.22 -28.38 -4.49
C PHE A 15 32.83 -28.79 -3.90
N TRP A 16 32.70 -30.06 -3.53
CA TRP A 16 31.46 -30.56 -2.94
C TRP A 16 31.14 -29.92 -1.57
N SER A 17 32.15 -29.60 -0.79
CA SER A 17 31.96 -28.88 0.47
C SER A 17 31.41 -27.45 0.24
N LEU A 18 31.89 -26.76 -0.78
CA LEU A 18 31.38 -25.44 -1.17
C LEU A 18 29.96 -25.51 -1.72
N VAL A 19 29.66 -26.54 -2.53
CA VAL A 19 28.29 -26.78 -3.03
C VAL A 19 27.32 -27.03 -1.85
N TRP A 20 27.73 -27.87 -0.89
CA TRP A 20 26.91 -28.12 0.32
C TRP A 20 26.71 -26.85 1.14
N LEU A 21 27.75 -26.05 1.33
CA LEU A 21 27.66 -24.78 2.06
C LEU A 21 26.69 -23.80 1.39
N SER A 22 26.76 -23.70 0.04
CA SER A 22 25.82 -22.83 -0.70
C SER A 22 24.37 -23.30 -0.59
N MET A 23 24.12 -24.62 -0.62
CA MET A 23 22.77 -25.18 -0.42
C MET A 23 22.23 -24.89 0.98
N VAL A 24 23.05 -24.96 2.01
CA VAL A 24 22.67 -24.64 3.38
C VAL A 24 22.34 -23.15 3.53
N ILE A 25 23.15 -22.26 2.92
CA ILE A 25 22.88 -20.80 2.93
C ILE A 25 21.56 -20.48 2.23
N ILE A 26 21.30 -21.11 1.07
CA ILE A 26 20.05 -20.94 0.33
C ILE A 26 18.85 -21.45 1.16
N ALA A 27 18.98 -22.63 1.76
CA ALA A 27 17.91 -23.20 2.60
C ALA A 27 17.63 -22.33 3.83
N CYS A 28 18.67 -21.80 4.48
CA CYS A 28 18.52 -20.86 5.59
C CYS A 28 17.89 -19.53 5.14
N GLY A 29 18.29 -19.00 3.98
CA GLY A 29 17.71 -17.79 3.40
C GLY A 29 16.22 -17.96 3.07
N LEU A 30 15.85 -19.09 2.46
CA LEU A 30 14.45 -19.43 2.18
C LEU A 30 13.65 -19.66 3.47
N GLY A 31 14.25 -20.29 4.48
CA GLY A 31 13.63 -20.47 5.79
C GLY A 31 13.37 -19.15 6.52
N LEU A 32 14.30 -18.20 6.44
CA LEU A 32 14.12 -16.86 6.98
C LEU A 32 13.04 -16.08 6.22
N LEU A 33 13.03 -16.13 4.88
CA LEU A 33 11.97 -15.51 4.07
C LEU A 33 10.59 -16.10 4.44
N PHE A 34 10.50 -17.42 4.60
CA PHE A 34 9.25 -18.07 5.01
C PHE A 34 8.83 -17.67 6.43
N TYR A 35 9.78 -17.52 7.34
CA TYR A 35 9.52 -17.08 8.72
C TYR A 35 9.02 -15.65 8.78
N PHE A 36 9.59 -14.72 8.01
CA PHE A 36 9.14 -13.33 7.94
C PHE A 36 7.82 -13.15 7.15
N GLN A 37 7.47 -14.06 6.23
CA GLN A 37 6.17 -14.05 5.55
C GLN A 37 5.04 -14.66 6.40
N GLN A 38 5.35 -15.35 7.49
CA GLN A 38 4.35 -16.07 8.29
C GLN A 38 3.46 -15.14 9.13
N ASP A 39 3.84 -13.88 9.34
CA ASP A 39 3.06 -12.94 10.15
C ASP A 39 1.93 -12.25 9.36
N ALA A 40 1.95 -12.25 8.02
CA ALA A 40 0.91 -11.65 7.18
C ALA A 40 -0.20 -12.63 6.73
N ALA A 41 0.06 -13.93 6.72
CA ALA A 41 -0.90 -14.93 6.23
C ALA A 41 -1.98 -15.43 7.22
N PRO A 42 -1.82 -15.34 8.56
CA PRO A 42 -2.77 -15.98 9.48
C PRO A 42 -4.10 -15.24 9.62
N GLN A 43 -4.13 -13.93 9.50
CA GLN A 43 -5.35 -13.13 9.71
C GLN A 43 -6.34 -13.33 8.54
N MET A 44 -5.87 -13.25 7.33
CA MET A 44 -6.69 -13.43 6.12
C MET A 44 -7.28 -14.84 6.02
N LEU A 45 -6.50 -15.88 6.35
CA LEU A 45 -6.98 -17.27 6.38
C LEU A 45 -7.96 -17.52 7.53
N GLN A 46 -7.81 -16.85 8.66
CA GLN A 46 -8.74 -16.95 9.80
C GLN A 46 -10.07 -16.29 9.47
N THR A 47 -10.07 -15.14 8.81
CA THR A 47 -11.29 -14.45 8.38
C THR A 47 -12.05 -15.27 7.34
N LEU A 48 -11.35 -15.77 6.31
CA LEU A 48 -11.95 -16.66 5.31
C LEU A 48 -12.45 -17.98 5.92
N ALA A 49 -11.73 -18.57 6.86
CA ALA A 49 -12.16 -19.79 7.53
C ALA A 49 -13.38 -19.55 8.44
N GLN A 50 -13.49 -18.38 9.04
CA GLN A 50 -14.61 -17.97 9.87
C GLN A 50 -15.87 -17.71 9.02
N GLU A 51 -15.75 -17.08 7.87
CA GLU A 51 -16.86 -16.87 6.92
C GLU A 51 -17.33 -18.18 6.29
N VAL A 52 -16.40 -19.03 5.86
CA VAL A 52 -16.75 -20.37 5.35
C VAL A 52 -17.45 -21.20 6.43
N GLN A 53 -17.06 -21.07 7.69
CA GLN A 53 -17.68 -21.79 8.82
C GLN A 53 -19.09 -21.26 9.15
N LEU A 54 -19.35 -19.97 8.91
CA LEU A 54 -20.67 -19.35 9.02
C LEU A 54 -21.58 -19.79 7.87
N MET A 55 -21.06 -19.87 6.63
CA MET A 55 -21.79 -20.41 5.47
C MET A 55 -22.18 -21.89 5.65
N VAL A 56 -21.29 -22.71 6.20
CA VAL A 56 -21.56 -24.15 6.44
C VAL A 56 -22.56 -24.39 7.58
N LYS A 57 -22.72 -23.43 8.52
CA LYS A 57 -23.68 -23.52 9.62
C LYS A 57 -25.12 -23.15 9.28
N GLY A 58 -25.43 -22.77 8.04
CA GLY A 58 -26.80 -22.60 7.56
C GLY A 58 -27.58 -21.45 8.23
N GLN A 59 -26.90 -20.38 8.63
CA GLN A 59 -27.51 -19.22 9.27
C GLN A 59 -27.35 -17.92 8.46
N SER A 60 -27.34 -18.00 7.13
CA SER A 60 -27.66 -16.87 6.25
C SER A 60 -28.00 -17.43 4.87
N GLU A 61 -29.20 -17.15 4.39
CA GLU A 61 -29.47 -17.14 2.95
C GLU A 61 -28.73 -15.91 2.37
N VAL A 62 -27.41 -15.98 2.27
CA VAL A 62 -26.64 -15.06 1.43
C VAL A 62 -26.71 -15.63 0.03
N THR A 63 -27.39 -14.95 -0.86
CA THR A 63 -27.41 -15.30 -2.28
C THR A 63 -25.97 -15.17 -2.82
N ILE A 64 -25.64 -15.98 -3.82
CA ILE A 64 -24.32 -15.94 -4.48
C ILE A 64 -23.99 -14.52 -4.99
N GLU A 65 -25.00 -13.71 -5.32
CA GLU A 65 -24.88 -12.31 -5.71
C GLU A 65 -24.35 -11.42 -4.57
N GLU A 66 -24.81 -11.58 -3.32
CA GLU A 66 -24.28 -10.84 -2.16
C GLU A 66 -22.84 -11.24 -1.81
N GLY A 67 -22.48 -12.53 -1.96
CA GLY A 67 -21.10 -13.00 -1.76
C GLY A 67 -20.14 -12.44 -2.82
N VAL A 68 -20.58 -12.29 -4.06
CA VAL A 68 -19.80 -11.69 -5.14
C VAL A 68 -19.66 -10.17 -4.95
N ASP A 69 -20.69 -9.49 -4.45
CA ASP A 69 -20.62 -8.07 -4.12
C ASP A 69 -19.66 -7.80 -2.95
N THR A 70 -19.67 -8.65 -1.92
CA THR A 70 -18.72 -8.54 -0.80
C THR A 70 -17.26 -8.73 -1.27
N ILE A 71 -17.01 -9.64 -2.22
CA ILE A 71 -15.68 -9.85 -2.82
C ILE A 71 -15.27 -8.65 -3.70
N LYS A 72 -16.20 -8.03 -4.40
CA LYS A 72 -15.96 -6.82 -5.21
C LYS A 72 -15.55 -5.60 -4.38
N HIS A 73 -15.86 -5.58 -3.09
CA HIS A 73 -15.51 -4.49 -2.18
C HIS A 73 -14.17 -4.68 -1.46
N LEU A 74 -13.49 -5.82 -1.63
CA LEU A 74 -12.18 -6.11 -1.03
C LEU A 74 -11.03 -5.70 -1.97
N THR A 75 -11.00 -4.47 -2.41
CA THR A 75 -9.75 -3.92 -2.95
C THR A 75 -8.90 -3.50 -1.77
N THR A 76 -7.85 -4.25 -1.51
CA THR A 76 -6.82 -3.86 -0.56
C THR A 76 -5.92 -2.81 -1.19
N ASP A 77 -5.57 -1.83 -0.43
CA ASP A 77 -4.56 -0.85 -0.83
C ASP A 77 -3.15 -1.42 -0.67
N THR A 78 -2.25 -1.05 -1.57
CA THR A 78 -0.83 -1.44 -1.49
C THR A 78 0.01 -0.22 -1.20
N VAL A 79 0.38 -0.05 0.07
CA VAL A 79 1.38 0.94 0.45
C VAL A 79 2.75 0.32 0.27
N ASN A 80 3.50 0.84 -0.69
CA ASN A 80 4.93 0.52 -0.86
C ASN A 80 5.77 1.54 -0.06
N THR A 81 5.44 1.71 1.22
CA THR A 81 6.27 2.49 2.13
C THR A 81 7.34 1.57 2.70
N ALA A 82 8.52 1.62 2.12
CA ALA A 82 9.68 0.93 2.69
C ALA A 82 10.12 1.54 4.03
N ASP A 83 9.64 2.74 4.37
CA ASP A 83 9.96 3.45 5.61
C ASP A 83 8.82 4.43 5.96
N HIS A 84 8.42 4.46 7.24
CA HIS A 84 7.51 5.44 7.83
C HIS A 84 8.15 6.83 7.80
N GLY A 85 8.02 7.53 6.67
CA GLY A 85 8.57 8.86 6.48
C GLY A 85 7.51 9.95 6.66
N ARG A 86 7.97 11.20 6.81
CA ARG A 86 7.12 12.38 6.77
C ARG A 86 7.84 13.53 6.04
N TRP A 87 7.13 14.59 5.72
CA TRP A 87 7.77 15.82 5.28
C TRP A 87 8.45 16.53 6.46
N GLU A 88 9.44 17.35 6.18
CA GLU A 88 10.12 18.17 7.20
C GLU A 88 9.16 19.19 7.84
N THR A 89 8.17 19.64 7.07
CA THR A 89 7.12 20.57 7.52
C THR A 89 5.74 20.03 7.16
N ASN A 90 4.70 20.57 7.78
CA ASN A 90 3.31 20.22 7.46
C ASN A 90 2.80 20.89 6.17
N THR A 91 3.65 20.97 5.14
CA THR A 91 3.31 21.57 3.84
C THR A 91 4.03 20.83 2.73
N ALA A 92 3.32 20.51 1.65
CA ALA A 92 3.89 19.93 0.44
C ALA A 92 3.20 20.49 -0.82
N THR A 93 3.94 20.54 -1.94
CA THR A 93 3.41 20.95 -3.24
C THR A 93 2.90 19.74 -4.02
N VAL A 94 1.74 19.86 -4.67
CA VAL A 94 1.10 18.78 -5.45
C VAL A 94 0.95 19.19 -6.90
N TYR A 95 1.42 18.36 -7.81
CA TYR A 95 1.14 18.46 -9.23
C TYR A 95 0.17 17.34 -9.65
N ILE A 96 -0.99 17.69 -10.20
CA ILE A 96 -1.94 16.74 -10.76
C ILE A 96 -1.54 16.49 -12.22
N GLU A 97 -0.99 15.31 -12.48
CA GLU A 97 -0.47 14.92 -13.80
C GLU A 97 -1.56 14.27 -14.67
N THR A 98 -2.52 13.56 -14.07
CA THR A 98 -3.60 12.91 -14.82
C THR A 98 -4.44 13.94 -15.58
N GLN A 99 -4.92 13.55 -16.76
CA GLN A 99 -5.85 14.33 -17.57
C GLN A 99 -7.29 13.80 -17.51
N ASN A 100 -7.51 12.71 -16.77
CA ASN A 100 -8.83 12.13 -16.58
C ASN A 100 -9.68 13.07 -15.72
N PRO A 101 -10.81 13.60 -16.21
CA PRO A 101 -11.58 14.62 -15.49
C PRO A 101 -12.14 14.11 -14.15
N THR A 102 -12.47 12.82 -14.04
CA THR A 102 -12.93 12.22 -12.79
C THR A 102 -11.83 12.23 -11.74
N PHE A 103 -10.61 11.85 -12.12
CA PHE A 103 -9.49 11.82 -11.18
C PHE A 103 -8.94 13.22 -10.86
N VAL A 104 -8.95 14.13 -11.82
CA VAL A 104 -8.64 15.55 -11.54
C VAL A 104 -9.59 16.09 -10.48
N ALA A 105 -10.91 15.90 -10.66
CA ALA A 105 -11.90 16.36 -9.68
C ALA A 105 -11.76 15.65 -8.32
N ALA A 106 -11.43 14.36 -8.31
CA ALA A 106 -11.20 13.61 -7.08
C ALA A 106 -9.99 14.15 -6.30
N TYR A 107 -8.85 14.34 -6.97
CA TYR A 107 -7.65 14.89 -6.35
C TYR A 107 -7.85 16.34 -5.86
N GLU A 108 -8.48 17.21 -6.67
CA GLU A 108 -8.77 18.59 -6.25
C GLU A 108 -9.66 18.61 -5.01
N THR A 109 -10.69 17.75 -4.95
CA THR A 109 -11.59 17.64 -3.80
C THR A 109 -10.85 17.09 -2.57
N ALA A 110 -10.08 16.03 -2.72
CA ALA A 110 -9.30 15.42 -1.63
C ALA A 110 -8.27 16.41 -1.04
N ILE A 111 -7.57 17.16 -1.90
CA ILE A 111 -6.66 18.25 -1.48
C ILE A 111 -7.41 19.32 -0.69
N ALA A 112 -8.59 19.74 -1.16
CA ALA A 112 -9.40 20.72 -0.47
C ALA A 112 -9.88 20.21 0.90
N ASN A 113 -10.27 18.94 0.99
CA ASN A 113 -10.73 18.30 2.22
C ASN A 113 -9.58 18.19 3.26
N TRP A 114 -8.39 17.73 2.85
CA TRP A 114 -7.22 17.73 3.73
C TRP A 114 -6.83 19.12 4.19
N ASN A 115 -6.82 20.11 3.30
CA ASN A 115 -6.55 21.51 3.66
C ASN A 115 -7.59 22.09 4.64
N ALA A 116 -8.85 21.69 4.50
CA ALA A 116 -9.93 22.14 5.40
C ALA A 116 -9.73 21.64 6.84
N THR A 117 -8.98 20.56 7.06
CA THR A 117 -8.64 20.06 8.42
C THR A 117 -7.71 21.01 9.17
N GLY A 118 -6.89 21.79 8.47
CA GLY A 118 -5.86 22.66 9.05
C GLY A 118 -4.63 21.92 9.61
N ALA A 119 -4.59 20.59 9.54
CA ALA A 119 -3.48 19.79 10.06
C ALA A 119 -2.28 19.79 9.12
N PHE A 120 -2.53 19.83 7.80
CA PHE A 120 -1.52 19.87 6.75
C PHE A 120 -1.95 20.80 5.61
N THR A 121 -0.98 21.36 4.86
CA THR A 121 -1.25 22.24 3.72
C THR A 121 -0.71 21.62 2.43
N LEU A 122 -1.60 21.25 1.53
CA LEU A 122 -1.30 20.80 0.17
C LEU A 122 -1.44 21.98 -0.80
N VAL A 123 -0.37 22.38 -1.46
CA VAL A 123 -0.33 23.53 -2.37
C VAL A 123 -0.26 23.06 -3.82
N LEU A 124 -1.30 23.32 -4.60
CA LEU A 124 -1.29 22.98 -6.02
C LEU A 124 -0.22 23.78 -6.78
N THR A 125 0.53 23.08 -7.64
CA THR A 125 1.49 23.67 -8.58
C THR A 125 1.18 23.25 -10.01
N THR A 126 1.51 24.12 -10.97
CA THR A 126 1.43 23.82 -12.41
C THR A 126 2.79 23.38 -12.99
N ASP A 127 3.84 23.40 -12.16
CA ASP A 127 5.20 23.03 -12.55
C ASP A 127 5.58 21.69 -11.93
N PRO A 128 5.64 20.58 -12.71
CA PRO A 128 5.97 19.26 -12.18
C PRO A 128 7.38 19.19 -11.58
N SER A 129 8.31 20.05 -12.00
CA SER A 129 9.67 20.06 -11.47
C SER A 129 9.77 20.63 -10.04
N ARG A 130 8.69 21.23 -9.56
CA ARG A 130 8.58 21.85 -8.22
C ARG A 130 7.61 21.08 -7.32
N ALA A 131 7.09 19.95 -7.79
CA ALA A 131 6.15 19.17 -7.03
C ALA A 131 6.88 18.22 -6.06
N ASP A 132 6.45 18.23 -4.81
CA ASP A 132 6.82 17.25 -3.80
C ASP A 132 6.01 15.95 -4.00
N ILE A 133 4.75 16.10 -4.42
CA ILE A 133 3.81 15.02 -4.68
C ILE A 133 3.31 15.08 -6.12
N ILE A 134 3.42 13.96 -6.84
CA ILE A 134 2.83 13.78 -8.17
C ILE A 134 1.55 12.95 -8.02
N ALA A 135 0.41 13.53 -8.36
CA ALA A 135 -0.90 12.86 -8.35
C ALA A 135 -1.26 12.43 -9.77
N THR A 136 -1.22 11.12 -10.04
CA THR A 136 -1.40 10.57 -11.38
C THR A 136 -2.39 9.39 -11.38
N GLU A 137 -2.38 8.59 -12.43
CA GLU A 137 -3.23 7.41 -12.58
C GLU A 137 -2.43 6.20 -13.06
N MET A 138 -3.00 5.02 -12.83
CA MET A 138 -2.56 3.75 -13.40
C MET A 138 -3.76 2.97 -13.93
N SER A 139 -3.51 1.89 -14.66
CA SER A 139 -4.54 0.93 -15.05
C SER A 139 -3.96 -0.47 -14.94
N ASP A 140 -4.14 -1.11 -13.79
CA ASP A 140 -3.59 -2.44 -13.52
C ASP A 140 -4.61 -3.32 -12.78
N GLY A 141 -5.11 -4.33 -13.47
CA GLY A 141 -6.02 -5.33 -12.93
C GLY A 141 -5.31 -6.51 -12.24
N ASN A 142 -3.96 -6.54 -12.22
CA ASN A 142 -3.21 -7.58 -11.53
C ASN A 142 -2.93 -7.21 -10.07
N THR A 143 -2.99 -5.93 -9.73
CA THR A 143 -2.99 -5.49 -8.33
C THR A 143 -4.40 -5.62 -7.77
N GLN A 144 -4.54 -5.71 -6.45
CA GLN A 144 -5.84 -5.63 -5.78
C GLN A 144 -6.09 -4.23 -5.20
N ALA A 145 -5.30 -3.25 -5.62
CA ALA A 145 -5.30 -1.91 -5.10
C ALA A 145 -6.11 -0.94 -5.97
N ALA A 146 -7.03 -0.21 -5.35
CA ALA A 146 -7.78 0.88 -5.97
C ALA A 146 -6.92 2.13 -6.15
N GLY A 147 -5.90 2.30 -5.33
CA GLY A 147 -4.87 3.32 -5.40
C GLY A 147 -3.53 2.81 -4.88
N GLU A 148 -2.51 3.64 -4.96
CA GLU A 148 -1.22 3.41 -4.34
C GLU A 148 -0.47 4.72 -4.09
N ALA A 149 0.31 4.76 -3.01
CA ALA A 149 1.26 5.82 -2.72
C ALA A 149 2.68 5.25 -2.64
N ASN A 150 3.59 5.81 -3.42
CA ASN A 150 5.00 5.42 -3.44
C ASN A 150 5.86 6.60 -3.00
N SER A 151 6.56 6.46 -1.88
CA SER A 151 7.44 7.48 -1.32
C SER A 151 8.92 7.18 -1.53
N THR A 152 9.71 8.24 -1.63
CA THR A 152 11.17 8.17 -1.54
C THR A 152 11.60 8.98 -0.34
N THR A 153 12.33 8.36 0.58
CA THR A 153 12.82 8.97 1.82
C THR A 153 14.32 9.24 1.78
N ASN A 154 14.73 10.28 2.47
CA ASN A 154 16.13 10.52 2.75
C ASN A 154 16.56 9.64 3.93
N LEU A 155 17.49 8.72 3.70
CA LEU A 155 17.95 7.72 4.69
C LEU A 155 18.57 8.32 5.98
N LEU A 156 18.97 9.58 5.97
CA LEU A 156 19.58 10.23 7.13
C LEU A 156 18.58 10.97 8.01
N THR A 157 17.53 11.53 7.39
CA THR A 157 16.55 12.38 8.08
C THR A 157 15.18 11.70 8.23
N ASN A 158 14.95 10.63 7.49
CA ASN A 158 13.65 9.99 7.35
C ASN A 158 12.55 10.92 6.81
N TYR A 159 12.92 12.02 6.16
CA TYR A 159 11.98 12.90 5.49
C TYR A 159 11.75 12.45 4.04
N TYR A 160 10.52 12.61 3.57
CA TYR A 160 10.20 12.42 2.16
C TYR A 160 10.98 13.38 1.29
N SER A 161 11.48 12.88 0.16
CA SER A 161 12.08 13.68 -0.91
C SER A 161 11.16 13.78 -2.13
N SER A 162 10.29 12.82 -2.31
CA SER A 162 9.21 12.84 -3.30
C SER A 162 8.20 11.75 -2.99
N VAL A 163 6.94 11.97 -3.38
CA VAL A 163 5.87 10.96 -3.32
C VAL A 163 5.12 10.95 -4.65
N THR A 164 4.73 9.77 -5.11
CA THR A 164 3.82 9.60 -6.24
C THR A 164 2.58 8.86 -5.75
N VAL A 165 1.41 9.45 -5.94
CA VAL A 165 0.11 8.82 -5.68
C VAL A 165 -0.59 8.50 -6.99
N ARG A 166 -1.22 7.31 -7.08
CA ARG A 166 -1.89 6.83 -8.29
C ARG A 166 -3.28 6.31 -7.97
N LEU A 167 -4.25 6.71 -8.75
CA LEU A 167 -5.59 6.13 -8.75
C LEU A 167 -5.69 5.08 -9.86
N ASN A 168 -6.24 3.91 -9.55
CA ASN A 168 -6.30 2.80 -10.48
C ASN A 168 -7.60 2.81 -11.29
N SER A 169 -7.51 3.27 -12.53
CA SER A 169 -8.65 3.36 -13.44
C SER A 169 -9.30 2.01 -13.75
N TYR A 170 -8.54 0.91 -13.64
CA TYR A 170 -9.07 -0.44 -13.85
C TYR A 170 -10.22 -0.76 -12.89
N TYR A 171 -10.12 -0.34 -11.62
CA TYR A 171 -11.15 -0.54 -10.60
C TYR A 171 -12.10 0.66 -10.52
N LEU A 172 -11.56 1.86 -10.41
CA LEU A 172 -12.30 3.07 -10.06
C LEU A 172 -13.24 3.58 -11.15
N LEU A 173 -12.96 3.26 -12.42
CA LEU A 173 -13.77 3.70 -13.57
C LEU A 173 -14.55 2.55 -14.21
N ASN A 174 -14.56 1.38 -13.62
CA ASN A 174 -15.32 0.24 -14.10
C ASN A 174 -16.54 0.02 -13.21
N ASP A 175 -17.71 0.19 -13.77
CA ASP A 175 -19.01 0.07 -13.09
C ASP A 175 -19.20 -1.29 -12.38
N GLU A 176 -18.48 -2.33 -12.83
CA GLU A 176 -18.53 -3.66 -12.19
C GLU A 176 -18.02 -3.66 -10.75
N TYR A 177 -17.15 -2.71 -10.37
CA TYR A 177 -16.61 -2.60 -9.02
C TYR A 177 -17.39 -1.64 -8.11
N GLY A 178 -18.39 -0.94 -8.66
CA GLY A 178 -19.35 -0.13 -7.89
C GLY A 178 -18.74 1.09 -7.19
N TYR A 179 -17.65 1.67 -7.73
CA TYR A 179 -17.11 2.93 -7.23
C TYR A 179 -17.94 4.08 -7.77
N ASP A 180 -18.55 4.84 -6.87
CA ASP A 180 -19.12 6.14 -7.19
C ASP A 180 -18.09 7.26 -6.99
N MET A 181 -18.47 8.49 -7.32
CA MET A 181 -17.56 9.64 -7.22
C MET A 181 -17.11 9.90 -5.78
N GLU A 182 -17.98 9.68 -4.80
CA GLU A 182 -17.67 9.87 -3.38
C GLU A 182 -16.58 8.89 -2.95
N ARG A 183 -16.70 7.63 -3.32
CA ARG A 183 -15.73 6.59 -3.00
C ARG A 183 -14.40 6.79 -3.74
N ILE A 184 -14.42 7.32 -4.98
CA ILE A 184 -13.21 7.72 -5.71
C ILE A 184 -12.48 8.86 -4.98
N ILE A 185 -13.24 9.83 -4.44
CA ILE A 185 -12.68 10.92 -3.63
C ILE A 185 -12.05 10.36 -2.34
N HIS A 186 -12.73 9.46 -1.64
CA HIS A 186 -12.17 8.82 -0.44
C HIS A 186 -10.89 8.04 -0.75
N THR A 187 -10.80 7.37 -1.91
CA THR A 187 -9.56 6.73 -2.36
C THR A 187 -8.46 7.77 -2.56
N ALA A 188 -8.76 8.90 -3.18
CA ALA A 188 -7.78 9.98 -3.34
C ALA A 188 -7.35 10.60 -2.00
N GLU A 189 -8.27 10.75 -1.04
CA GLU A 189 -7.98 11.20 0.33
C GLU A 189 -7.05 10.22 1.05
N HIS A 190 -7.29 8.91 0.90
CA HIS A 190 -6.49 7.84 1.47
C HIS A 190 -5.05 7.89 0.92
N GLU A 191 -4.89 7.91 -0.41
CA GLU A 191 -3.56 7.96 -1.03
C GLU A 191 -2.80 9.25 -0.68
N LEU A 192 -3.49 10.38 -0.61
CA LEU A 192 -2.90 11.63 -0.12
C LEU A 192 -2.59 11.56 1.38
N GLY A 193 -3.37 10.81 2.18
CA GLY A 193 -3.06 10.51 3.58
C GLY A 193 -1.69 9.86 3.73
N HIS A 194 -1.40 8.85 2.93
CA HIS A 194 -0.06 8.25 2.87
C HIS A 194 1.00 9.24 2.40
N ALA A 195 0.68 10.04 1.39
CA ALA A 195 1.59 11.04 0.86
C ALA A 195 1.96 12.13 1.87
N ILE A 196 1.15 12.33 2.91
CA ILE A 196 1.43 13.28 4.00
C ILE A 196 1.88 12.60 5.29
N GLY A 197 2.16 11.28 5.25
CA GLY A 197 2.84 10.53 6.31
C GLY A 197 1.94 9.68 7.21
N LEU A 198 0.65 9.50 6.88
CA LEU A 198 -0.23 8.61 7.64
C LEU A 198 -0.05 7.16 7.21
N ASP A 199 -0.08 6.27 8.18
CA ASP A 199 -0.14 4.81 8.00
C ASP A 199 -1.59 4.34 8.04
N HIS A 200 -1.82 3.05 7.68
CA HIS A 200 -3.12 2.42 7.86
C HIS A 200 -3.55 2.40 9.34
N ASP A 201 -4.82 2.68 9.58
CA ASP A 201 -5.46 2.53 10.90
C ASP A 201 -6.78 1.75 10.77
N ASP A 202 -6.71 0.45 11.06
CA ASP A 202 -7.86 -0.45 11.09
C ASP A 202 -8.46 -0.57 12.51
N SER A 203 -7.99 0.21 13.48
CA SER A 203 -8.45 0.14 14.86
C SER A 203 -9.75 0.90 15.10
N GLN A 204 -10.12 1.80 14.18
CA GLN A 204 -11.29 2.68 14.25
C GLN A 204 -11.70 3.12 12.84
N THR A 205 -12.88 3.75 12.71
CA THR A 205 -13.29 4.36 11.44
C THR A 205 -12.31 5.45 11.04
N SER A 206 -11.70 5.32 9.88
CA SER A 206 -10.62 6.14 9.37
C SER A 206 -10.67 6.19 7.84
N VAL A 207 -10.20 7.27 7.23
CA VAL A 207 -9.90 7.29 5.81
C VAL A 207 -8.74 6.35 5.50
N MET A 208 -7.91 6.04 6.50
CA MET A 208 -6.72 5.18 6.38
C MET A 208 -7.01 3.71 6.69
N GLU A 209 -8.27 3.25 6.61
CA GLU A 209 -8.56 1.80 6.67
C GLU A 209 -7.91 1.08 5.50
N SER A 210 -7.20 -0.05 5.77
CA SER A 210 -6.49 -0.83 4.75
C SER A 210 -7.41 -1.55 3.76
N ALA A 211 -8.67 -1.75 4.13
CA ALA A 211 -9.68 -2.46 3.35
C ALA A 211 -10.74 -1.53 2.75
N GLY A 212 -10.33 -0.73 1.77
CA GLY A 212 -11.24 0.07 0.96
C GLY A 212 -11.59 1.45 1.56
N SER A 213 -11.80 2.40 0.69
CA SER A 213 -12.09 3.81 0.98
C SER A 213 -13.59 4.04 1.18
N ASN A 214 -14.18 3.40 2.20
CA ASN A 214 -15.61 3.55 2.52
C ASN A 214 -15.88 4.83 3.31
N HIS A 215 -14.86 5.41 3.92
CA HIS A 215 -14.97 6.58 4.79
C HIS A 215 -14.04 7.69 4.31
N GLY A 216 -14.51 8.92 4.34
CA GLY A 216 -13.65 10.09 4.18
C GLY A 216 -12.86 10.41 5.45
N ILE A 217 -12.12 11.52 5.46
CA ILE A 217 -11.28 11.97 6.57
C ILE A 217 -12.07 12.07 7.87
N GLN A 218 -11.58 11.41 8.91
CA GLN A 218 -12.17 11.39 10.26
C GLN A 218 -11.33 12.23 11.24
N GLN A 219 -11.91 12.52 12.41
CA GLN A 219 -11.17 13.26 13.46
C GLN A 219 -9.92 12.53 13.92
N ALA A 220 -9.94 11.19 13.92
CA ALA A 220 -8.77 10.38 14.28
C ALA A 220 -7.59 10.57 13.31
N ASP A 221 -7.87 10.68 12.01
CA ASP A 221 -6.86 10.94 10.99
C ASP A 221 -6.23 12.33 11.18
N ILE A 222 -7.06 13.32 11.51
CA ILE A 222 -6.62 14.69 11.81
C ILE A 222 -5.72 14.70 13.03
N ASP A 223 -6.13 14.04 14.11
CA ASP A 223 -5.37 13.99 15.36
C ASP A 223 -4.03 13.28 15.18
N ALA A 224 -4.00 12.19 14.40
CA ALA A 224 -2.77 11.48 14.03
C ALA A 224 -1.82 12.37 13.23
N LEU A 225 -2.35 13.11 12.25
CA LEU A 225 -1.57 14.01 11.43
C LEU A 225 -1.02 15.21 12.24
N VAL A 226 -1.82 15.79 13.12
CA VAL A 226 -1.37 16.84 14.04
C VAL A 226 -0.27 16.33 14.95
N ALA A 227 -0.40 15.12 15.51
CA ALA A 227 0.63 14.52 16.35
C ALA A 227 1.95 14.32 15.58
N LEU A 228 1.88 13.85 14.33
CA LEU A 228 3.04 13.59 13.47
C LEU A 228 3.87 14.85 13.20
N TYR A 229 3.24 16.03 13.07
CA TYR A 229 3.88 17.30 12.74
C TYR A 229 4.04 18.25 13.94
N SER A 230 3.73 17.81 15.16
CA SER A 230 3.88 18.60 16.39
C SER A 230 5.25 18.43 17.07
N GLU A 231 6.08 17.51 16.58
CA GLU A 231 7.41 17.18 17.14
C GLU A 231 8.53 18.06 16.59
#